data_475d7990e7739591ac29c6fbc49eabb2
#
_entry.id   475d7990e7739591ac29c6fbc49eabb2
#
_cell.length_a   1.000
_cell.length_b   1.000
_cell.length_c   1.000
_cell.angle_alpha   90.00
_cell.angle_beta   90.00
_cell.angle_gamma   90.00
#
_symmetry.space_group_name_H-M   'P 1'
#
loop_
_entity.id
_entity.type
_entity.pdbx_description
1 polymer ?
#
loop_
_entity_poly.entity_id
_entity_poly.type
_entity_poly.pdbx_seq_one_letter_code
_entity_poly.pdbx_strand_id
1 'polypeptide(L)'
;MKYLGLAYFTPEKFAAMSPDDVKALVSQCPALDEKMRATGKVLVSASLGDLDSWRTLRPRSGKTHVSDGPYTESKEVVGGLFIIDADSHEEGLRIAAMHPAATLGEEGGWAIELIPMDFYLAR
;
A
#
# COMPACT_ATOMS: atom_id res chain seq x y z
N MET A 1 0.73 12.76 14.93
CA MET A 1 0.24 11.38 14.92
C MET A 1 0.70 10.69 13.63
N LYS A 2 1.32 9.56 13.77
CA LYS A 2 1.84 8.81 12.62
C LYS A 2 0.87 7.71 12.22
N TYR A 3 0.65 7.57 10.92
CA TYR A 3 -0.22 6.54 10.35
C TYR A 3 0.52 5.79 9.27
N LEU A 4 0.30 4.48 9.24
CA LEU A 4 0.70 3.61 8.15
C LEU A 4 -0.50 3.41 7.22
N GLY A 5 -0.31 3.69 5.94
CA GLY A 5 -1.28 3.37 4.91
C GLY A 5 -0.82 2.14 4.15
N LEU A 6 -1.68 1.14 4.04
CA LEU A 6 -1.43 -0.03 3.22
C LEU A 6 -2.31 0.04 1.98
N ALA A 7 -1.68 0.00 0.82
CA ALA A 7 -2.39 0.01 -0.45
C ALA A 7 -2.56 -1.42 -0.94
N TYR A 8 -3.81 -1.86 -1.01
CA TYR A 8 -4.17 -3.22 -1.44
C TYR A 8 -4.60 -3.26 -2.89
N PHE A 9 -4.44 -4.41 -3.50
CA PHE A 9 -5.04 -4.74 -4.78
C PHE A 9 -5.43 -6.23 -4.78
N THR A 10 -6.30 -6.60 -5.72
CA THR A 10 -6.68 -8.00 -5.91
C THR A 10 -6.02 -8.49 -7.21
N PRO A 11 -4.96 -9.31 -7.13
CA PRO A 11 -4.21 -9.73 -8.32
C PRO A 11 -5.09 -10.34 -9.41
N GLU A 12 -6.07 -11.16 -9.04
CA GLU A 12 -6.97 -11.79 -9.98
C GLU A 12 -7.85 -10.78 -10.73
N LYS A 13 -8.40 -9.80 -9.99
CA LYS A 13 -9.20 -8.73 -10.60
C LYS A 13 -8.36 -7.83 -11.46
N PHE A 14 -7.17 -7.49 -11.00
CA PHE A 14 -6.26 -6.63 -11.75
C PHE A 14 -5.81 -7.29 -13.05
N ALA A 15 -5.51 -8.60 -13.00
CA ALA A 15 -5.13 -9.37 -14.18
C ALA A 15 -6.27 -9.53 -15.19
N ALA A 16 -7.52 -9.42 -14.73
CA ALA A 16 -8.70 -9.50 -15.60
C ALA A 16 -9.00 -8.19 -16.32
N MET A 17 -8.36 -7.08 -15.93
CA MET A 17 -8.53 -5.79 -16.59
C MET A 17 -7.83 -5.81 -17.95
N SER A 18 -8.40 -5.08 -18.92
CA SER A 18 -7.75 -4.94 -20.22
C SER A 18 -6.44 -4.13 -20.09
N PRO A 19 -5.44 -4.37 -20.97
CA PRO A 19 -4.21 -3.57 -20.95
C PRO A 19 -4.47 -2.06 -21.09
N ASP A 20 -5.45 -1.67 -21.88
CA ASP A 20 -5.81 -0.26 -22.07
C ASP A 20 -6.38 0.34 -20.78
N ASP A 21 -7.22 -0.40 -20.07
CA ASP A 21 -7.81 0.05 -18.80
C ASP A 21 -6.74 0.17 -17.72
N VAL A 22 -5.81 -0.78 -17.64
CA VAL A 22 -4.68 -0.71 -16.71
C VAL A 22 -3.82 0.52 -17.02
N LYS A 23 -3.51 0.76 -18.29
CA LYS A 23 -2.71 1.92 -18.70
C LYS A 23 -3.41 3.22 -18.34
N ALA A 24 -4.70 3.31 -18.60
CA ALA A 24 -5.50 4.51 -18.27
C ALA A 24 -5.52 4.74 -16.75
N LEU A 25 -5.67 3.68 -15.96
CA LEU A 25 -5.66 3.74 -14.51
C LEU A 25 -4.31 4.22 -13.99
N VAL A 26 -3.24 3.57 -14.40
CA VAL A 26 -1.88 3.87 -13.94
C VAL A 26 -1.46 5.29 -14.33
N SER A 27 -1.90 5.78 -15.47
CA SER A 27 -1.56 7.13 -15.93
C SER A 27 -2.10 8.25 -15.03
N GLN A 28 -3.11 7.96 -14.21
CA GLN A 28 -3.68 8.93 -13.27
C GLN A 28 -2.92 9.01 -11.94
N CYS A 29 -2.12 7.99 -11.62
CA CYS A 29 -1.47 7.88 -10.32
C CYS A 29 -0.43 8.96 -10.04
N PRO A 30 0.47 9.34 -10.98
CA PRO A 30 1.51 10.33 -10.68
C PRO A 30 0.97 11.68 -10.21
N ALA A 31 -0.10 12.18 -10.80
CA ALA A 31 -0.68 13.47 -10.42
C ALA A 31 -1.26 13.42 -9.00
N LEU A 32 -1.90 12.32 -8.63
CA LEU A 32 -2.46 12.12 -7.30
C LEU A 32 -1.36 11.93 -6.25
N ASP A 33 -0.32 11.18 -6.59
CA ASP A 33 0.84 10.99 -5.72
C ASP A 33 1.53 12.33 -5.43
N GLU A 34 1.69 13.15 -6.45
CA GLU A 34 2.29 14.47 -6.27
C GLU A 34 1.44 15.38 -5.40
N LYS A 35 0.12 15.37 -5.60
CA LYS A 35 -0.82 16.14 -4.79
C LYS A 35 -0.73 15.73 -3.32
N MET A 36 -0.64 14.43 -3.06
CA MET A 36 -0.50 13.91 -1.71
C MET A 36 0.83 14.36 -1.08
N ARG A 37 1.93 14.27 -1.82
CA ARG A 37 3.25 14.71 -1.35
C ARG A 37 3.31 16.22 -1.11
N ALA A 38 2.56 17.00 -1.89
CA ALA A 38 2.52 18.46 -1.74
C ALA A 38 1.94 18.90 -0.40
N THR A 39 1.27 18.02 0.34
CA THR A 39 0.80 18.33 1.70
C THR A 39 1.95 18.53 2.68
N GLY A 40 3.15 18.03 2.36
CA GLY A 40 4.29 18.03 3.27
C GLY A 40 4.17 17.05 4.42
N LYS A 41 3.15 16.21 4.43
CA LYS A 41 2.86 15.27 5.53
C LYS A 41 3.29 13.84 5.24
N VAL A 42 3.71 13.52 4.03
CA VAL A 42 4.15 12.17 3.65
C VAL A 42 5.60 11.98 4.04
N LEU A 43 5.87 11.06 4.96
CA LEU A 43 7.21 10.74 5.41
C LEU A 43 7.87 9.66 4.56
N VAL A 44 7.09 8.67 4.14
CA VAL A 44 7.55 7.52 3.38
C VAL A 44 6.46 7.15 2.37
N SER A 45 6.88 6.76 1.18
CA SER A 45 6.00 6.18 0.17
C SER A 45 6.80 5.12 -0.59
N ALA A 46 6.23 3.94 -0.74
CA ALA A 46 6.92 2.84 -1.39
C ALA A 46 5.94 1.93 -2.13
N SER A 47 6.40 1.40 -3.26
CA SER A 47 5.75 0.29 -3.95
C SER A 47 6.50 -0.99 -3.63
N LEU A 48 5.78 -2.09 -3.53
CA LEU A 48 6.37 -3.39 -3.23
C LEU A 48 6.63 -4.17 -4.51
N GLY A 49 7.63 -5.05 -4.48
CA GLY A 49 7.97 -5.89 -5.60
C GLY A 49 6.99 -7.03 -5.83
N ASP A 50 7.19 -7.77 -6.91
CA ASP A 50 6.33 -8.87 -7.31
C ASP A 50 6.24 -9.96 -6.24
N LEU A 51 5.08 -10.57 -6.10
CA LEU A 51 4.79 -11.58 -5.09
C LEU A 51 5.75 -12.78 -5.12
N ASP A 52 6.20 -13.16 -6.30
CA ASP A 52 7.11 -14.29 -6.45
C ASP A 52 8.51 -14.02 -5.90
N SER A 53 8.84 -12.74 -5.66
CA SER A 53 10.10 -12.36 -5.00
C SER A 53 10.00 -12.30 -3.48
N TRP A 54 8.81 -12.45 -2.94
CA TRP A 54 8.61 -12.38 -1.48
C TRP A 54 9.15 -13.63 -0.80
N ARG A 55 9.61 -13.46 0.44
CA ARG A 55 10.10 -14.56 1.29
C ARG A 55 9.49 -14.39 2.67
N THR A 56 9.13 -15.50 3.27
CA THR A 56 8.60 -15.53 4.62
C THR A 56 9.61 -16.17 5.56
N LEU A 57 9.87 -15.51 6.68
CA LEU A 57 10.78 -15.99 7.71
C LEU A 57 9.95 -16.33 8.95
N ARG A 58 10.07 -17.57 9.44
CA ARG A 58 9.35 -18.03 10.62
C ARG A 58 10.29 -18.71 11.59
N PRO A 59 10.04 -18.58 12.91
CA PRO A 59 10.81 -19.35 13.87
C PRO A 59 10.43 -20.84 13.82
N ARG A 60 11.44 -21.69 13.87
CA ARG A 60 11.27 -23.13 13.97
C ARG A 60 12.37 -23.68 14.85
N SER A 61 12.01 -24.17 16.05
CA SER A 61 12.96 -24.72 17.02
C SER A 61 14.14 -23.77 17.32
N GLY A 62 13.83 -22.49 17.50
CA GLY A 62 14.83 -21.46 17.82
C GLY A 62 15.66 -20.97 16.64
N LYS A 63 15.36 -21.43 15.43
CA LYS A 63 16.05 -21.01 14.20
C LYS A 63 15.07 -20.36 13.24
N THR A 64 15.61 -19.59 12.32
CA THR A 64 14.79 -18.97 11.26
C THR A 64 14.62 -19.95 10.10
N HIS A 65 13.36 -20.21 9.75
CA HIS A 65 13.01 -20.97 8.56
C HIS A 65 12.54 -20.01 7.48
N VAL A 66 13.12 -20.08 6.29
CA VAL A 66 12.78 -19.23 5.15
C VAL A 66 12.01 -20.04 4.14
N SER A 67 10.86 -19.51 3.71
CA SER A 67 10.06 -20.10 2.65
C SER A 67 9.76 -19.08 1.57
N ASP A 68 9.48 -19.56 0.36
CA ASP A 68 9.14 -18.72 -0.78
C ASP A 68 7.70 -18.20 -0.65
N GLY A 69 7.49 -16.98 -1.12
CA GLY A 69 6.17 -16.40 -1.21
C GLY A 69 5.72 -15.67 0.06
N PRO A 70 4.50 -15.11 0.03
CA PRO A 70 3.92 -14.43 1.18
C PRO A 70 3.54 -15.40 2.29
N TYR A 71 3.45 -14.88 3.51
CA TYR A 71 3.11 -15.68 4.70
C TYR A 71 1.73 -16.32 4.58
N THR A 72 0.77 -15.56 4.07
CA THR A 72 -0.60 -16.05 3.86
C THR A 72 -1.00 -15.84 2.41
N GLU A 73 -1.74 -16.81 1.86
CA GLU A 73 -2.39 -16.63 0.57
C GLU A 73 -3.72 -15.93 0.83
N SER A 74 -3.89 -14.76 0.24
CA SER A 74 -5.13 -14.00 0.33
C SER A 74 -5.48 -13.41 -1.02
N LYS A 75 -6.76 -13.10 -1.22
CA LYS A 75 -7.22 -12.48 -2.47
C LYS A 75 -6.68 -11.06 -2.60
N GLU A 76 -6.66 -10.33 -1.49
CA GLU A 76 -6.16 -8.97 -1.44
C GLU A 76 -4.69 -9.00 -0.99
N VAL A 77 -3.87 -8.24 -1.68
CA VAL A 77 -2.42 -8.19 -1.45
C VAL A 77 -1.99 -6.74 -1.29
N VAL A 78 -1.06 -6.52 -0.37
CA VAL A 78 -0.43 -5.19 -0.22
C VAL A 78 0.53 -4.97 -1.37
N GLY A 79 0.28 -3.92 -2.17
CA GLY A 79 1.15 -3.55 -3.28
C GLY A 79 1.98 -2.31 -3.02
N GLY A 80 1.71 -1.59 -1.93
CA GLY A 80 2.45 -0.40 -1.56
C GLY A 80 2.11 0.05 -0.16
N LEU A 81 2.89 1.00 0.33
CA LEU A 81 2.64 1.60 1.64
C LEU A 81 3.05 3.06 1.66
N PHE A 82 2.52 3.79 2.62
CA PHE A 82 2.99 5.12 2.94
C PHE A 82 2.92 5.35 4.45
N ILE A 83 3.69 6.32 4.92
CA ILE A 83 3.62 6.78 6.31
C ILE A 83 3.39 8.28 6.26
N ILE A 84 2.40 8.74 7.01
CA ILE A 84 2.07 10.17 7.10
C ILE A 84 2.12 10.63 8.56
N ASP A 85 2.41 11.91 8.73
CA ASP A 85 2.36 12.58 10.04
C ASP A 85 1.23 13.60 10.00
N ALA A 86 0.11 13.27 10.64
CA ALA A 86 -1.08 14.10 10.66
C ALA A 86 -1.29 14.74 12.03
N ASP A 87 -1.92 15.90 12.04
CA ASP A 87 -2.21 16.62 13.30
C ASP A 87 -3.43 16.02 14.03
N SER A 88 -4.27 15.29 13.30
CA SER A 88 -5.48 14.67 13.84
C SER A 88 -5.84 13.44 13.01
N HIS A 89 -6.74 12.62 13.56
CA HIS A 89 -7.30 11.48 12.83
C HIS A 89 -8.03 11.94 11.56
N GLU A 90 -8.77 13.02 11.65
CA GLU A 90 -9.50 13.58 10.50
C GLU A 90 -8.55 14.00 9.39
N GLU A 91 -7.45 14.68 9.77
CA GLU A 91 -6.42 15.05 8.78
C GLU A 91 -5.78 13.80 8.17
N GLY A 92 -5.51 12.79 8.97
CA GLY A 92 -4.96 11.51 8.48
C GLY A 92 -5.85 10.89 7.41
N LEU A 93 -7.15 10.83 7.65
CA LEU A 93 -8.12 10.33 6.68
C LEU A 93 -8.16 11.18 5.41
N ARG A 94 -8.12 12.50 5.56
CA ARG A 94 -8.14 13.40 4.42
C ARG A 94 -6.91 13.24 3.53
N ILE A 95 -5.74 13.11 4.14
CA ILE A 95 -4.48 12.91 3.39
C ILE A 95 -4.49 11.54 2.72
N ALA A 96 -4.86 10.50 3.45
CA ALA A 96 -4.92 9.13 2.91
C ALA A 96 -5.88 9.02 1.73
N ALA A 97 -6.99 9.78 1.76
CA ALA A 97 -7.96 9.79 0.68
C ALA A 97 -7.42 10.39 -0.62
N MET A 98 -6.26 11.07 -0.58
CA MET A 98 -5.59 11.59 -1.78
C MET A 98 -4.83 10.50 -2.53
N HIS A 99 -4.55 9.37 -1.88
CA HIS A 99 -3.83 8.28 -2.52
C HIS A 99 -4.67 7.69 -3.66
N PRO A 100 -4.05 7.34 -4.80
CA PRO A 100 -4.79 6.78 -5.93
C PRO A 100 -5.68 5.59 -5.57
N ALA A 101 -5.20 4.69 -4.71
CA ALA A 101 -5.94 3.50 -4.33
C ALA A 101 -7.14 3.78 -3.41
N ALA A 102 -7.31 5.02 -2.94
CA ALA A 102 -8.48 5.41 -2.15
C ALA A 102 -9.64 5.88 -3.02
N THR A 103 -9.38 6.28 -4.26
CA THR A 103 -10.42 6.85 -5.15
C THR A 103 -10.50 6.17 -6.51
N LEU A 104 -9.47 5.45 -6.91
CA LEU A 104 -9.38 4.77 -8.20
C LEU A 104 -9.25 3.27 -8.02
N GLY A 105 -9.30 2.55 -9.12
CA GLY A 105 -8.96 1.14 -9.15
C GLY A 105 -9.97 0.19 -8.53
N GLU A 106 -11.22 0.61 -8.38
CA GLU A 106 -12.29 -0.24 -7.83
C GLU A 106 -12.35 -1.59 -8.55
N GLU A 107 -12.24 -1.58 -9.87
CA GLU A 107 -12.27 -2.80 -10.68
C GLU A 107 -11.10 -3.74 -10.37
N GLY A 108 -9.95 -3.19 -10.01
CA GLY A 108 -8.76 -3.97 -9.63
C GLY A 108 -8.69 -4.33 -8.16
N GLY A 109 -9.71 -3.97 -7.38
CA GLY A 109 -9.75 -4.25 -5.95
C GLY A 109 -8.85 -3.36 -5.11
N TRP A 110 -8.57 -2.15 -5.58
CA TRP A 110 -7.74 -1.19 -4.84
C TRP A 110 -8.44 -0.70 -3.58
N ALA A 111 -7.67 -0.55 -2.53
CA ALA A 111 -8.15 -0.02 -1.25
C ALA A 111 -6.98 0.49 -0.43
N ILE A 112 -7.27 1.40 0.49
CA ILE A 112 -6.31 1.86 1.49
C ILE A 112 -6.82 1.47 2.87
N GLU A 113 -5.94 0.86 3.65
CA GLU A 113 -6.16 0.64 5.08
C GLU A 113 -5.25 1.60 5.84
N LEU A 114 -5.83 2.46 6.66
CA LEU A 114 -5.08 3.45 7.43
C LEU A 114 -4.99 3.01 8.89
N ILE A 115 -3.77 2.83 9.37
CA ILE A 115 -3.50 2.22 10.68
C ILE A 115 -2.72 3.21 11.53
N PRO A 116 -3.25 3.66 12.70
CA PRO A 116 -2.47 4.49 13.61
C PRO A 116 -1.28 3.71 14.15
N MET A 117 -0.15 4.37 14.26
CA MET A 117 1.08 3.75 14.73
C MET A 117 1.27 4.04 16.22
N ASP A 118 1.47 2.99 17.01
CA ASP A 118 1.74 3.09 18.43
C ASP A 118 3.20 3.47 18.71
N PHE A 119 4.11 2.92 17.92
CA PHE A 119 5.54 3.20 18.04
C PHE A 119 6.12 3.50 16.65
N TYR A 120 6.91 4.56 16.57
CA TYR A 120 7.58 4.95 15.34
C TYR A 120 9.01 5.38 15.64
N LEU A 121 9.96 4.76 14.97
CA LEU A 121 11.37 5.10 15.05
C LEU A 121 11.90 5.29 13.62
N ALA A 122 12.44 6.46 13.35
CA ALA A 122 13.12 6.75 12.09
C ALA A 122 14.52 7.30 12.37
N ARG A 123 15.41 7.08 11.43
CA ARG A 123 16.74 7.64 11.46
C ARG A 123 16.74 9.11 11.15
#